data_65506fc0751fe5f8326863cda26c0eb9
#
_entry.id   65506fc0751fe5f8326863cda26c0eb9
#
_cell.length_a   1.000
_cell.length_b   1.000
_cell.length_c   1.000
_cell.angle_alpha   90.00
_cell.angle_beta   90.00
_cell.angle_gamma   90.00
#
_symmetry.space_group_name_H-M   'P 1'
#
loop_
_entity.id
_entity.type
_entity.pdbx_description
1 polymer ?
#
loop_
_entity_poly.entity_id
_entity_poly.type
_entity_poly.pdbx_seq_one_letter_code
_entity_poly.pdbx_strand_id
1 'polypeptide(L)'
;QMFGNFSADAERLGKVQFAEQLAGKMVYMRKVFGTEMGTIKDLMEGARGVGTNYGVGLDEQLAVLGQLNRTLGTEASSAYEGFMTGAIEGGKKLGLSFTDATGKMLSMPEMLIKLQGKYGKSLEGNLKAQAELDAAFGDSSAVVKHLYGNVALLQRNITELGGSDGLKRTQEMAGKLVKPWDRFVQILKSVQTVIGLTLIPVLYPVLNRLADMGQ
;
A
#
# COMPACT_ATOMS: atom_id res chain seq x y z
N GLN A 1 2.14 23.65 22.96
CA GLN A 1 3.61 23.90 22.95
C GLN A 1 4.33 23.31 24.16
N MET A 2 3.60 22.53 24.95
CA MET A 2 4.14 21.83 26.12
C MET A 2 5.25 20.84 25.75
N PHE A 3 5.34 20.52 24.51
CA PHE A 3 6.30 19.58 23.98
C PHE A 3 7.45 20.24 23.21
N GLY A 4 7.61 21.53 23.31
CA GLY A 4 8.60 22.36 22.65
C GLY A 4 9.83 21.63 22.10
N ASN A 5 10.92 21.70 22.81
CA ASN A 5 12.18 21.09 22.36
C ASN A 5 12.24 19.57 22.53
N PHE A 6 11.50 19.01 23.49
CA PHE A 6 11.51 17.58 23.77
C PHE A 6 10.71 16.80 22.71
N SER A 7 9.60 17.37 22.25
CA SER A 7 8.80 16.74 21.22
C SER A 7 9.42 16.85 19.83
N ALA A 8 10.21 17.90 19.57
CA ALA A 8 10.93 18.05 18.31
C ALA A 8 11.95 16.92 18.09
N ASP A 9 12.69 16.53 19.15
CA ASP A 9 13.63 15.41 19.04
C ASP A 9 12.92 14.06 18.95
N ALA A 10 11.86 13.84 19.70
CA ALA A 10 11.06 12.62 19.64
C ALA A 10 10.37 12.49 18.27
N GLU A 11 9.84 13.58 17.75
CA GLU A 11 9.23 13.62 16.42
C GLU A 11 10.27 13.37 15.34
N ARG A 12 11.46 13.94 15.46
CA ARG A 12 12.57 13.73 14.53
C ARG A 12 13.04 12.27 14.53
N LEU A 13 13.20 11.66 15.72
CA LEU A 13 13.56 10.24 15.86
C LEU A 13 12.47 9.35 15.28
N GLY A 14 11.19 9.67 15.54
CA GLY A 14 10.06 8.97 14.95
C GLY A 14 10.05 9.07 13.42
N LYS A 15 10.40 10.22 12.87
CA LYS A 15 10.51 10.42 11.42
C LYS A 15 11.65 9.61 10.81
N VAL A 16 12.81 9.52 11.48
CA VAL A 16 13.93 8.67 11.03
C VAL A 16 13.51 7.21 10.98
N GLN A 17 12.89 6.71 12.03
CA GLN A 17 12.40 5.32 12.05
C GLN A 17 11.37 5.07 10.97
N PHE A 18 10.43 5.97 10.78
CA PHE A 18 9.42 5.88 9.73
C PHE A 18 10.08 5.85 8.35
N ALA A 19 11.08 6.67 8.13
CA ALA A 19 11.82 6.72 6.88
C ALA A 19 12.57 5.42 6.60
N GLU A 20 13.21 4.84 7.59
CA GLU A 20 13.87 3.54 7.48
C GLU A 20 12.86 2.43 7.17
N GLN A 21 11.72 2.44 7.84
CA GLN A 21 10.63 1.51 7.58
C GLN A 21 10.08 1.66 6.17
N LEU A 22 9.85 2.89 5.73
CA LEU A 22 9.37 3.17 4.38
C LEU A 22 10.35 2.66 3.31
N ALA A 23 11.63 2.91 3.51
CA ALA A 23 12.67 2.41 2.63
C ALA A 23 12.67 0.86 2.57
N GLY A 24 12.55 0.21 3.70
CA GLY A 24 12.44 -1.25 3.78
C GLY A 24 11.19 -1.79 3.09
N LYS A 25 10.06 -1.11 3.22
CA LYS A 25 8.81 -1.46 2.52
C LYS A 25 8.98 -1.37 0.99
N MET A 26 9.66 -0.35 0.50
CA MET A 26 9.93 -0.21 -0.92
C MET A 26 10.82 -1.33 -1.46
N VAL A 27 11.83 -1.74 -0.70
CA VAL A 27 12.68 -2.90 -1.04
C VAL A 27 11.84 -4.18 -1.07
N TYR A 28 10.95 -4.36 -0.12
CA TYR A 28 10.03 -5.49 -0.08
C TYR A 28 9.13 -5.52 -1.34
N MET A 29 8.56 -4.38 -1.70
CA MET A 29 7.73 -4.26 -2.91
C MET A 29 8.47 -4.69 -4.17
N ARG A 30 9.73 -4.28 -4.30
CA ARG A 30 10.56 -4.68 -5.43
C ARG A 30 10.85 -6.19 -5.42
N LYS A 31 11.17 -6.74 -4.26
CA LYS A 31 11.52 -8.16 -4.11
C LYS A 31 10.32 -9.08 -4.36
N VAL A 32 9.18 -8.76 -3.77
CA VAL A 32 7.99 -9.64 -3.77
C VAL A 32 7.14 -9.45 -5.00
N PHE A 33 6.92 -8.20 -5.43
CA PHE A 33 6.05 -7.88 -6.55
C PHE A 33 6.82 -7.57 -7.84
N GLY A 34 8.15 -7.53 -7.80
CA GLY A 34 8.96 -7.09 -8.93
C GLY A 34 8.72 -5.63 -9.31
N THR A 35 8.13 -4.85 -8.41
CA THR A 35 7.72 -3.47 -8.70
C THR A 35 8.92 -2.54 -8.62
N GLU A 36 9.21 -1.85 -9.70
CA GLU A 36 10.26 -0.82 -9.72
C GLU A 36 9.85 0.38 -8.84
N MET A 37 10.85 1.06 -8.29
CA MET A 37 10.59 2.19 -7.39
C MET A 37 9.81 3.32 -8.04
N GLY A 38 10.08 3.60 -9.32
CA GLY A 38 9.30 4.57 -10.09
C GLY A 38 7.85 4.16 -10.25
N THR A 39 7.59 2.86 -10.36
CA THR A 39 6.24 2.32 -10.44
C THR A 39 5.50 2.46 -9.11
N ILE A 40 6.16 2.23 -7.97
CA ILE A 40 5.56 2.45 -6.64
C ILE A 40 5.12 3.91 -6.50
N LYS A 41 5.99 4.84 -6.88
CA LYS A 41 5.67 6.27 -6.92
C LYS A 41 4.41 6.54 -7.74
N ASP A 42 4.38 6.05 -8.99
CA ASP A 42 3.29 6.27 -9.92
C ASP A 42 1.97 5.66 -9.39
N LEU A 43 2.03 4.48 -8.78
CA LEU A 43 0.87 3.84 -8.16
C LEU A 43 0.32 4.68 -7.01
N MET A 44 1.18 5.17 -6.13
CA MET A 44 0.76 5.97 -4.99
C MET A 44 0.21 7.33 -5.41
N GLU A 45 0.85 7.99 -6.36
CA GLU A 45 0.36 9.26 -6.92
C GLU A 45 -0.94 9.06 -7.67
N GLY A 46 -1.05 7.99 -8.46
CA GLY A 46 -2.27 7.67 -9.20
C GLY A 46 -3.46 7.38 -8.30
N ALA A 47 -3.25 6.73 -7.16
CA ALA A 47 -4.28 6.49 -6.17
C ALA A 47 -4.64 7.75 -5.36
N ARG A 48 -3.85 8.83 -5.46
CA ARG A 48 -4.10 10.15 -4.84
C ARG A 48 -4.34 10.09 -3.33
N GLY A 49 -3.73 9.12 -2.66
CA GLY A 49 -3.90 8.96 -1.22
C GLY A 49 -5.30 8.54 -0.78
N VAL A 50 -6.13 8.02 -1.69
CA VAL A 50 -7.52 7.63 -1.39
C VAL A 50 -7.61 6.67 -0.20
N GLY A 51 -6.70 5.71 -0.12
CA GLY A 51 -6.66 4.77 1.00
C GLY A 51 -6.48 5.48 2.34
N THR A 52 -5.63 6.48 2.41
CA THR A 52 -5.41 7.29 3.61
C THR A 52 -6.68 8.02 4.05
N ASN A 53 -7.45 8.56 3.10
CA ASN A 53 -8.73 9.21 3.39
C ASN A 53 -9.75 8.25 4.02
N TYR A 54 -9.68 6.98 3.69
CA TYR A 54 -10.54 5.94 4.29
C TYR A 54 -9.92 5.26 5.52
N GLY A 55 -8.79 5.78 6.02
CA GLY A 55 -8.13 5.23 7.20
C GLY A 55 -7.38 3.93 6.95
N VAL A 56 -7.08 3.60 5.69
CA VAL A 56 -6.30 2.42 5.34
C VAL A 56 -4.83 2.67 5.62
N GLY A 57 -4.17 1.72 6.30
CA GLY A 57 -2.74 1.80 6.58
C GLY A 57 -1.87 1.69 5.32
N LEU A 58 -0.68 2.25 5.39
CA LEU A 58 0.28 2.24 4.28
C LEU A 58 0.59 0.82 3.78
N ASP A 59 0.76 -0.12 4.69
CA ASP A 59 1.11 -1.50 4.36
C ASP A 59 0.04 -2.19 3.50
N GLU A 60 -1.23 -1.97 3.84
CA GLU A 60 -2.33 -2.48 3.04
C GLU A 60 -2.37 -1.82 1.66
N GLN A 61 -2.22 -0.51 1.59
CA GLN A 61 -2.21 0.21 0.30
C GLN A 61 -1.10 -0.31 -0.62
N LEU A 62 0.11 -0.46 -0.09
CA LEU A 62 1.25 -0.97 -0.85
C LEU A 62 1.03 -2.41 -1.32
N ALA A 63 0.55 -3.28 -0.45
CA ALA A 63 0.30 -4.68 -0.80
C ALA A 63 -0.79 -4.81 -1.86
N VAL A 64 -1.89 -4.08 -1.72
CA VAL A 64 -3.00 -4.10 -2.68
C VAL A 64 -2.55 -3.56 -4.03
N LEU A 65 -1.92 -2.39 -4.06
CA LEU A 65 -1.44 -1.78 -5.29
C LEU A 65 -0.36 -2.64 -5.97
N GLY A 66 0.53 -3.24 -5.19
CA GLY A 66 1.54 -4.15 -5.73
C GLY A 66 0.94 -5.38 -6.40
N GLN A 67 -0.05 -6.01 -5.77
CA GLN A 67 -0.76 -7.13 -6.36
C GLN A 67 -1.56 -6.73 -7.60
N LEU A 68 -2.28 -5.63 -7.54
CA LEU A 68 -3.07 -5.14 -8.68
C LEU A 68 -2.19 -4.74 -9.86
N ASN A 69 -1.02 -4.15 -9.60
CA ASN A 69 -0.09 -3.77 -10.67
C ASN A 69 0.39 -4.95 -11.51
N ARG A 70 0.50 -6.12 -10.92
CA ARG A 70 0.93 -7.33 -11.65
C ARG A 70 -0.05 -7.74 -12.74
N THR A 71 -1.33 -7.45 -12.56
CA THR A 71 -2.39 -7.83 -13.49
C THR A 71 -3.00 -6.65 -14.23
N LEU A 72 -3.15 -5.51 -13.59
CA LEU A 72 -3.78 -4.31 -14.17
C LEU A 72 -2.77 -3.27 -14.67
N GLY A 73 -1.49 -3.41 -14.32
CA GLY A 73 -0.47 -2.46 -14.74
C GLY A 73 -0.79 -1.04 -14.29
N THR A 74 -0.72 -0.09 -15.21
CA THR A 74 -0.98 1.33 -14.94
C THR A 74 -2.42 1.64 -14.53
N GLU A 75 -3.36 0.73 -14.77
CA GLU A 75 -4.76 0.90 -14.38
C GLU A 75 -5.02 0.55 -12.90
N ALA A 76 -4.04 -0.04 -12.21
CA ALA A 76 -4.18 -0.47 -10.83
C ALA A 76 -4.60 0.67 -9.90
N SER A 77 -3.99 1.84 -10.03
CA SER A 77 -4.28 3.00 -9.18
C SER A 77 -5.69 3.52 -9.35
N SER A 78 -6.15 3.69 -10.58
CA SER A 78 -7.50 4.18 -10.86
C SER A 78 -8.56 3.17 -10.47
N ALA A 79 -8.30 1.88 -10.67
CA ALA A 79 -9.18 0.82 -10.24
C ALA A 79 -9.30 0.78 -8.70
N TYR A 80 -8.19 0.90 -8.00
CA TYR A 80 -8.18 0.96 -6.54
C TYR A 80 -8.94 2.19 -6.02
N GLU A 81 -8.68 3.37 -6.57
CA GLU A 81 -9.40 4.59 -6.21
C GLU A 81 -10.92 4.42 -6.43
N GLY A 82 -11.32 3.91 -7.58
CA GLY A 82 -12.73 3.65 -7.87
C GLY A 82 -13.37 2.65 -6.92
N PHE A 83 -12.66 1.58 -6.57
CA PHE A 83 -13.15 0.62 -5.59
C PHE A 83 -13.31 1.27 -4.20
N MET A 84 -12.32 1.99 -3.72
CA MET A 84 -12.37 2.62 -2.40
C MET A 84 -13.53 3.60 -2.27
N THR A 85 -13.77 4.41 -3.30
CA THR A 85 -14.88 5.38 -3.27
C THR A 85 -16.25 4.72 -3.34
N GLY A 86 -16.37 3.56 -3.96
CA GLY A 86 -17.63 2.84 -4.14
C GLY A 86 -17.84 1.61 -3.26
N ALA A 87 -16.86 1.23 -2.44
CA ALA A 87 -16.87 -0.05 -1.73
C ALA A 87 -18.04 -0.20 -0.76
N ILE A 88 -18.30 0.80 0.06
CA ILE A 88 -19.35 0.75 1.08
C ILE A 88 -20.73 0.59 0.44
N GLU A 89 -21.02 1.42 -0.55
CA GLU A 89 -22.29 1.35 -1.27
C GLU A 89 -22.43 0.07 -2.11
N GLY A 90 -21.35 -0.36 -2.74
CA GLY A 90 -21.33 -1.64 -3.47
C GLY A 90 -21.57 -2.83 -2.54
N GLY A 91 -20.97 -2.83 -1.37
CA GLY A 91 -21.21 -3.83 -0.34
C GLY A 91 -22.69 -3.89 0.07
N LYS A 92 -23.30 -2.72 0.31
CA LYS A 92 -24.71 -2.63 0.66
C LYS A 92 -25.61 -3.20 -0.42
N LYS A 93 -25.32 -2.98 -1.68
CA LYS A 93 -26.06 -3.57 -2.81
C LYS A 93 -26.02 -5.09 -2.79
N LEU A 94 -24.97 -5.67 -2.25
CA LEU A 94 -24.80 -7.12 -2.08
C LEU A 94 -25.31 -7.64 -0.74
N GLY A 95 -25.90 -6.78 0.09
CA GLY A 95 -26.35 -7.15 1.43
C GLY A 95 -25.21 -7.30 2.45
N LEU A 96 -24.05 -6.72 2.18
CA LEU A 96 -22.86 -6.81 3.03
C LEU A 96 -22.53 -5.46 3.66
N SER A 97 -22.04 -5.48 4.90
CA SER A 97 -21.48 -4.30 5.54
C SER A 97 -19.96 -4.31 5.42
N PHE A 98 -19.41 -3.30 4.74
CA PHE A 98 -17.96 -3.10 4.62
C PHE A 98 -17.43 -2.08 5.62
N THR A 99 -18.19 -1.81 6.67
CA THR A 99 -17.79 -0.99 7.80
C THR A 99 -17.83 -1.81 9.09
N ASP A 100 -16.97 -1.46 10.05
CA ASP A 100 -17.01 -2.02 11.38
C ASP A 100 -18.06 -1.33 12.29
N ALA A 101 -18.14 -1.72 13.55
CA ALA A 101 -19.08 -1.16 14.51
C ALA A 101 -18.86 0.35 14.78
N THR A 102 -17.65 0.85 14.52
CA THR A 102 -17.30 2.27 14.68
C THR A 102 -17.56 3.10 13.42
N GLY A 103 -18.00 2.48 12.34
CA GLY A 103 -18.22 3.12 11.04
C GLY A 103 -16.97 3.23 10.18
N LYS A 104 -15.86 2.64 10.61
CA LYS A 104 -14.61 2.60 9.83
C LYS A 104 -14.69 1.52 8.76
N MET A 105 -14.15 1.81 7.56
CA MET A 105 -14.06 0.82 6.49
C MET A 105 -13.23 -0.39 6.93
N LEU A 106 -13.71 -1.58 6.59
CA LEU A 106 -12.96 -2.82 6.79
C LEU A 106 -11.69 -2.83 5.94
N SER A 107 -10.72 -3.64 6.33
CA SER A 107 -9.54 -3.90 5.51
C SER A 107 -9.93 -4.62 4.21
N MET A 108 -9.10 -4.52 3.19
CA MET A 108 -9.33 -5.25 1.93
C MET A 108 -9.46 -6.76 2.15
N PRO A 109 -8.58 -7.43 2.93
CA PRO A 109 -8.77 -8.85 3.23
C PRO A 109 -10.12 -9.15 3.89
N GLU A 110 -10.56 -8.33 4.84
CA GLU A 110 -11.86 -8.51 5.50
C GLU A 110 -13.04 -8.38 4.54
N MET A 111 -12.99 -7.39 3.65
CA MET A 111 -14.03 -7.22 2.62
C MET A 111 -14.08 -8.43 1.68
N LEU A 112 -12.92 -8.93 1.25
CA LEU A 112 -12.82 -10.10 0.40
C LEU A 112 -13.33 -11.37 1.08
N ILE A 113 -13.04 -11.54 2.37
CA ILE A 113 -13.54 -12.67 3.17
C ILE A 113 -15.07 -12.63 3.25
N LYS A 114 -15.68 -11.47 3.44
CA LYS A 114 -17.13 -11.32 3.43
C LYS A 114 -17.74 -11.70 2.08
N LEU A 115 -17.09 -11.30 0.99
CA LEU A 115 -17.51 -11.71 -0.35
C LEU A 115 -17.37 -13.23 -0.57
N GLN A 116 -16.30 -13.83 -0.07
CA GLN A 116 -16.12 -15.29 -0.10
C GLN A 116 -17.19 -16.03 0.73
N GLY A 117 -17.63 -15.44 1.82
CA GLY A 117 -18.76 -15.97 2.59
C GLY A 117 -20.06 -16.02 1.81
N LYS A 118 -20.24 -15.10 0.86
CA LYS A 118 -21.43 -15.03 0.01
C LYS A 118 -21.32 -15.91 -1.25
N TYR A 119 -20.17 -15.90 -1.91
CA TYR A 119 -19.99 -16.50 -3.24
C TYR A 119 -19.06 -17.72 -3.26
N GLY A 120 -18.45 -18.07 -2.15
CA GLY A 120 -17.45 -19.13 -2.08
C GLY A 120 -16.03 -18.62 -2.33
N LYS A 121 -15.07 -19.54 -2.23
CA LYS A 121 -13.63 -19.18 -2.31
C LYS A 121 -13.14 -18.86 -3.72
N SER A 122 -13.88 -19.24 -4.75
CA SER A 122 -13.51 -19.01 -6.15
C SER A 122 -14.70 -18.43 -6.90
N LEU A 123 -14.41 -17.47 -7.79
CA LEU A 123 -15.38 -16.90 -8.72
C LEU A 123 -15.35 -17.62 -10.09
N GLU A 124 -14.42 -18.54 -10.27
CA GLU A 124 -14.25 -19.24 -11.55
C GLU A 124 -15.53 -19.99 -11.92
N GLY A 125 -16.03 -19.72 -13.12
CA GLY A 125 -17.26 -20.32 -13.62
C GLY A 125 -18.54 -19.80 -12.97
N ASN A 126 -18.47 -18.95 -11.95
CA ASN A 126 -19.65 -18.37 -11.30
C ASN A 126 -20.05 -17.05 -11.97
N LEU A 127 -20.73 -17.14 -13.11
CA LEU A 127 -21.13 -15.97 -13.90
C LEU A 127 -22.13 -15.10 -13.17
N LYS A 128 -22.98 -15.68 -12.34
CA LYS A 128 -23.96 -14.93 -11.53
C LYS A 128 -23.24 -14.03 -10.51
N ALA A 129 -22.28 -14.58 -9.79
CA ALA A 129 -21.49 -13.82 -8.82
C ALA A 129 -20.71 -12.69 -9.51
N GLN A 130 -20.08 -12.98 -10.65
CA GLN A 130 -19.35 -11.98 -11.42
C GLN A 130 -20.25 -10.84 -11.88
N ALA A 131 -21.46 -11.16 -12.37
CA ALA A 131 -22.45 -10.17 -12.78
C ALA A 131 -22.94 -9.32 -11.62
N GLU A 132 -23.15 -9.91 -10.45
CA GLU A 132 -23.55 -9.18 -9.24
C GLU A 132 -22.43 -8.22 -8.77
N LEU A 133 -21.16 -8.64 -8.84
CA LEU A 133 -20.01 -7.80 -8.53
C LEU A 133 -19.89 -6.62 -9.50
N ASP A 134 -20.09 -6.86 -10.79
CA ASP A 134 -20.08 -5.81 -11.81
C ASP A 134 -21.21 -4.79 -11.58
N ALA A 135 -22.40 -5.26 -11.21
CA ALA A 135 -23.52 -4.39 -10.89
C ALA A 135 -23.28 -3.57 -9.62
N ALA A 136 -22.59 -4.14 -8.62
CA ALA A 136 -22.32 -3.47 -7.35
C ALA A 136 -21.17 -2.45 -7.43
N PHE A 137 -20.09 -2.80 -8.15
CA PHE A 137 -18.84 -2.01 -8.14
C PHE A 137 -18.50 -1.39 -9.50
N GLY A 138 -19.22 -1.70 -10.55
CA GLY A 138 -18.92 -1.20 -11.88
C GLY A 138 -17.53 -1.66 -12.36
N ASP A 139 -16.80 -0.76 -13.00
CA ASP A 139 -15.47 -1.05 -13.53
C ASP A 139 -14.47 -1.44 -12.44
N SER A 140 -14.66 -0.96 -11.20
CA SER A 140 -13.80 -1.30 -10.09
C SER A 140 -14.00 -2.72 -9.55
N SER A 141 -14.97 -3.48 -10.06
CA SER A 141 -15.11 -4.91 -9.77
C SER A 141 -13.86 -5.71 -10.12
N ALA A 142 -13.04 -5.18 -11.04
CA ALA A 142 -11.74 -5.76 -11.39
C ALA A 142 -10.81 -5.91 -10.17
N VAL A 143 -10.86 -4.99 -9.23
CA VAL A 143 -10.09 -5.07 -7.97
C VAL A 143 -10.46 -6.33 -7.20
N VAL A 144 -11.75 -6.55 -6.99
CA VAL A 144 -12.26 -7.75 -6.31
C VAL A 144 -11.87 -9.01 -7.07
N LYS A 145 -12.10 -9.05 -8.37
CA LYS A 145 -11.83 -10.23 -9.19
C LYS A 145 -10.36 -10.63 -9.19
N HIS A 146 -9.45 -9.65 -9.19
CA HIS A 146 -8.01 -9.93 -9.19
C HIS A 146 -7.47 -10.32 -7.82
N LEU A 147 -8.06 -9.84 -6.73
CA LEU A 147 -7.61 -10.15 -5.38
C LEU A 147 -8.32 -11.34 -4.76
N TYR A 148 -9.45 -11.75 -5.30
CA TYR A 148 -10.38 -12.69 -4.69
C TYR A 148 -9.74 -14.05 -4.35
N GLY A 149 -8.95 -14.60 -5.25
CA GLY A 149 -8.31 -15.90 -5.06
C GLY A 149 -7.03 -15.87 -4.21
N ASN A 150 -6.56 -14.69 -3.81
CA ASN A 150 -5.26 -14.49 -3.19
C ASN A 150 -5.34 -13.77 -1.83
N VAL A 151 -6.44 -13.95 -1.09
CA VAL A 151 -6.66 -13.24 0.18
C VAL A 151 -5.59 -13.59 1.21
N ALA A 152 -5.22 -14.85 1.34
CA ALA A 152 -4.18 -15.29 2.27
C ALA A 152 -2.81 -14.68 1.92
N LEU A 153 -2.48 -14.63 0.64
CA LEU A 153 -1.24 -14.00 0.16
C LEU A 153 -1.25 -12.50 0.43
N LEU A 154 -2.37 -11.83 0.17
CA LEU A 154 -2.53 -10.41 0.46
C LEU A 154 -2.33 -10.13 1.95
N GLN A 155 -2.97 -10.89 2.82
CA GLN A 155 -2.82 -10.74 4.26
C GLN A 155 -1.38 -10.96 4.71
N ARG A 156 -0.71 -11.97 4.17
CA ARG A 156 0.70 -12.23 4.47
C ARG A 156 1.59 -11.07 4.03
N ASN A 157 1.37 -10.55 2.85
CA ASN A 157 2.15 -9.41 2.34
C ASN A 157 1.95 -8.16 3.20
N ILE A 158 0.73 -7.89 3.65
CA ILE A 158 0.45 -6.78 4.58
C ILE A 158 1.22 -6.97 5.89
N THR A 159 1.16 -8.17 6.46
CA THR A 159 1.83 -8.51 7.71
C THR A 159 3.35 -8.40 7.58
N GLU A 160 3.93 -8.91 6.52
CA GLU A 160 5.37 -8.84 6.28
C GLU A 160 5.86 -7.40 6.03
N LEU A 161 5.07 -6.57 5.35
CA LEU A 161 5.38 -5.15 5.20
C LEU A 161 5.41 -4.44 6.55
N GLY A 162 4.46 -4.72 7.43
CA GLY A 162 4.39 -4.15 8.77
C GLY A 162 5.51 -4.61 9.68
N GLY A 163 5.97 -5.84 9.53
CA GLY A 163 7.06 -6.43 10.30
C GLY A 163 8.45 -6.24 9.68
N SER A 164 8.56 -5.46 8.59
CA SER A 164 9.83 -5.32 7.90
C SER A 164 10.87 -4.56 8.73
N ASP A 165 12.08 -5.10 8.84
CA ASP A 165 13.25 -4.39 9.29
C ASP A 165 13.71 -3.43 8.17
N GLY A 166 13.30 -2.18 8.27
CA GLY A 166 13.55 -1.17 7.26
C GLY A 166 15.02 -0.92 7.01
N LEU A 167 15.83 -0.88 8.07
CA LEU A 167 17.26 -0.63 7.96
C LEU A 167 17.96 -1.77 7.21
N LYS A 168 17.70 -3.01 7.61
CA LYS A 168 18.32 -4.18 6.98
C LYS A 168 17.98 -4.27 5.50
N ARG A 169 16.72 -4.10 5.14
CA ARG A 169 16.29 -4.14 3.74
C ARG A 169 16.88 -3.00 2.92
N THR A 170 16.98 -1.83 3.50
CA THR A 170 17.61 -0.67 2.84
C THR A 170 19.10 -0.89 2.63
N GLN A 171 19.79 -1.49 3.58
CA GLN A 171 21.20 -1.87 3.44
C GLN A 171 21.41 -2.90 2.33
N GLU A 172 20.57 -3.92 2.29
CA GLU A 172 20.62 -4.94 1.22
C GLU A 172 20.39 -4.29 -0.16
N MET A 173 19.52 -3.31 -0.23
CA MET A 173 19.25 -2.59 -1.47
C MET A 173 20.41 -1.69 -1.86
N ALA A 174 20.98 -0.94 -0.92
CA ALA A 174 22.11 -0.05 -1.17
C ALA A 174 23.32 -0.80 -1.74
N GLY A 175 23.55 -2.03 -1.29
CA GLY A 175 24.59 -2.90 -1.84
C GLY A 175 24.39 -3.32 -3.30
N LYS A 176 23.17 -3.20 -3.82
CA LYS A 176 22.83 -3.60 -5.20
C LYS A 176 22.64 -2.41 -6.13
N LEU A 177 22.59 -1.18 -5.62
CA LEU A 177 22.19 0.01 -6.36
C LEU A 177 23.24 1.10 -6.23
N VAL A 178 24.29 1.05 -7.04
CA VAL A 178 25.37 2.06 -7.01
C VAL A 178 24.97 3.39 -7.66
N LYS A 179 24.05 3.41 -8.58
CA LYS A 179 23.64 4.64 -9.29
C LYS A 179 22.22 5.17 -9.09
N PRO A 180 21.25 4.45 -8.55
CA PRO A 180 19.89 4.99 -8.37
C PRO A 180 19.62 5.61 -7.00
N TRP A 181 20.65 5.93 -6.23
CA TRP A 181 20.46 6.51 -4.90
C TRP A 181 19.73 7.85 -4.93
N ASP A 182 20.12 8.72 -5.85
CA ASP A 182 19.44 10.00 -6.06
C ASP A 182 18.00 9.79 -6.51
N ARG A 183 17.78 8.79 -7.36
CA ARG A 183 16.44 8.41 -7.80
C ARG A 183 15.61 7.85 -6.65
N PHE A 184 16.21 7.07 -5.77
CA PHE A 184 15.56 6.57 -4.56
C PHE A 184 15.14 7.70 -3.64
N VAL A 185 16.01 8.69 -3.42
CA VAL A 185 15.69 9.89 -2.63
C VAL A 185 14.52 10.66 -3.26
N GLN A 186 14.50 10.83 -4.56
CA GLN A 186 13.39 11.48 -5.26
C GLN A 186 12.08 10.71 -5.13
N ILE A 187 12.12 9.38 -5.15
CA ILE A 187 10.96 8.53 -4.96
C ILE A 187 10.44 8.66 -3.53
N LEU A 188 11.33 8.66 -2.55
CA LEU A 188 10.95 8.93 -1.16
C LEU A 188 10.29 10.30 -1.01
N LYS A 189 10.80 11.32 -1.71
CA LYS A 189 10.17 12.64 -1.78
C LYS A 189 8.73 12.58 -2.24
N SER A 190 8.48 11.84 -3.30
CA SER A 190 7.16 11.74 -3.91
C SER A 190 6.18 10.97 -3.03
N VAL A 191 6.62 9.85 -2.47
CA VAL A 191 5.81 9.07 -1.51
C VAL A 191 5.51 9.91 -0.28
N GLN A 192 6.48 10.65 0.22
CA GLN A 192 6.31 11.59 1.32
C GLN A 192 5.23 12.64 1.03
N THR A 193 5.20 13.19 -0.17
CA THR A 193 4.18 14.16 -0.57
C THR A 193 2.78 13.53 -0.54
N VAL A 194 2.64 12.30 -1.03
CA VAL A 194 1.37 11.56 -1.03
C VAL A 194 0.91 11.24 0.41
N ILE A 195 1.83 10.88 1.28
CA ILE A 195 1.54 10.55 2.68
C ILE A 195 1.34 11.82 3.53
N GLY A 196 1.79 12.97 3.05
CA GLY A 196 1.66 14.24 3.77
C GLY A 196 2.68 14.46 4.88
N LEU A 197 3.80 13.74 4.86
CA LEU A 197 4.86 13.84 5.86
C LEU A 197 6.12 14.43 5.25
N THR A 198 6.75 15.40 5.94
CA THR A 198 8.01 16.03 5.49
C THR A 198 9.21 15.33 6.11
N LEU A 199 9.80 14.35 5.39
CA LEU A 199 10.83 13.46 5.92
C LEU A 199 12.25 13.78 5.44
N ILE A 200 12.41 14.55 4.36
CA ILE A 200 13.68 14.66 3.64
C ILE A 200 14.82 15.24 4.44
N PRO A 201 14.64 16.33 5.21
CA PRO A 201 15.75 16.86 6.01
C PRO A 201 16.25 15.89 7.10
N VAL A 202 15.37 14.99 7.54
CA VAL A 202 15.66 14.00 8.58
C VAL A 202 16.30 12.74 7.97
N LEU A 203 15.97 12.46 6.69
CA LEU A 203 16.45 11.30 5.95
C LEU A 203 17.89 11.44 5.44
N TYR A 204 18.35 12.64 5.15
CA TYR A 204 19.64 12.85 4.50
C TYR A 204 20.81 12.18 5.24
N PRO A 205 20.96 12.30 6.57
CA PRO A 205 22.05 11.61 7.27
C PRO A 205 21.96 10.09 7.22
N VAL A 206 20.75 9.54 7.28
CA VAL A 206 20.53 8.08 7.21
C VAL A 206 20.83 7.57 5.81
N LEU A 207 20.34 8.26 4.79
CA LEU A 207 20.54 7.92 3.39
C LEU A 207 22.03 8.00 3.00
N ASN A 208 22.74 9.02 3.48
CA ASN A 208 24.17 9.15 3.22
C ASN A 208 24.97 8.02 3.88
N ARG A 209 24.63 7.63 5.11
CA ARG A 209 25.27 6.48 5.77
C ARG A 209 25.06 5.18 5.00
N LEU A 210 23.87 4.97 4.46
CA LEU A 210 23.55 3.78 3.69
C LEU A 210 24.26 3.77 2.34
N ALA A 211 24.42 4.93 1.71
CA ALA A 211 25.21 5.08 0.49
C ALA A 211 26.68 4.73 0.70
N ASP A 212 27.26 5.22 1.81
CA ASP A 212 28.66 4.96 2.18
C ASP A 212 28.90 3.48 2.49
N MET A 213 27.91 2.77 3.02
CA MET A 213 28.00 1.34 3.32
C MET A 213 27.86 0.46 2.10
N GLY A 214 27.34 0.98 0.99
CA GLY A 214 27.17 0.27 -0.27
C GLY A 214 28.37 0.35 -1.22
N GLN A 215 29.46 1.02 -0.80
CA GLN A 215 30.75 1.05 -1.50
C GLN A 215 31.69 -0.04 -0.88
#